data_3bc871f25ab19e4715b414237a6158e9
#
_entry.id   3bc871f25ab19e4715b414237a6158e9
#
_cell.length_a   1.000
_cell.length_b   1.000
_cell.length_c   1.000
_cell.angle_alpha   90.00
_cell.angle_beta   90.00
_cell.angle_gamma   90.00
#
_symmetry.space_group_name_H-M   'P 1'
#
loop_
_entity.id
_entity.type
_entity.pdbx_description
1 polymer ?
#
loop_
_entity_poly.entity_id
_entity_poly.type
_entity_poly.pdbx_seq_one_letter_code
_entity_poly.pdbx_strand_id
1 'polypeptide(L)'
;MTGLTGRLASTQPYVLALFRAVVGLVFACHGAASLFGVLGGAAGTHGGTIPAGTWPGWYAAVIQLVGGALVLLGLGTRAAALVASGSMAYAYFDVHQRVALWPIENGGELPVLFCWAFLLLVFTGAGAFAVDGLLARRADGRAPSAPEQTAPDRAAATA
;
A
#
# COMPACT_ATOMS: atom_id res chain seq x y z
N MET A 1 -34.71 4.73 -1.57
CA MET A 1 -33.44 4.83 -0.82
C MET A 1 -32.26 4.11 -1.49
N THR A 2 -32.46 3.48 -2.64
CA THR A 2 -31.42 2.70 -3.38
C THR A 2 -30.44 3.54 -4.21
N GLY A 3 -30.73 4.81 -4.48
CA GLY A 3 -29.90 5.63 -5.37
C GLY A 3 -28.59 6.15 -4.74
N LEU A 4 -28.59 6.59 -3.47
CA LEU A 4 -27.40 7.18 -2.83
C LEU A 4 -26.38 6.10 -2.45
N THR A 5 -26.81 5.01 -1.82
CA THR A 5 -25.95 3.88 -1.46
C THR A 5 -25.32 3.23 -2.68
N GLY A 6 -26.06 3.10 -3.79
CA GLY A 6 -25.52 2.57 -5.05
C GLY A 6 -24.42 3.48 -5.65
N ARG A 7 -24.62 4.80 -5.61
CA ARG A 7 -23.61 5.78 -6.08
C ARG A 7 -22.35 5.76 -5.19
N LEU A 8 -22.52 5.71 -3.87
CA LEU A 8 -21.39 5.61 -2.96
C LEU A 8 -20.59 4.33 -3.17
N ALA A 9 -21.25 3.19 -3.36
CA ALA A 9 -20.60 1.92 -3.65
C ALA A 9 -19.83 1.97 -4.98
N SER A 10 -20.37 2.61 -6.02
CA SER A 10 -19.68 2.74 -7.32
C SER A 10 -18.46 3.68 -7.29
N THR A 11 -18.42 4.64 -6.37
CA THR A 11 -17.26 5.54 -6.20
C THR A 11 -16.18 5.01 -5.26
N GLN A 12 -16.49 4.02 -4.45
CA GLN A 12 -15.56 3.43 -3.46
C GLN A 12 -14.17 3.09 -4.04
N PRO A 13 -14.02 2.42 -5.20
CA PRO A 13 -12.69 2.09 -5.72
C PRO A 13 -11.86 3.32 -6.09
N TYR A 14 -12.48 4.43 -6.47
CA TYR A 14 -11.80 5.69 -6.79
C TYR A 14 -11.35 6.42 -5.53
N VAL A 15 -12.21 6.47 -4.51
CA VAL A 15 -11.87 7.04 -3.20
C VAL A 15 -10.72 6.25 -2.56
N LEU A 16 -10.76 4.92 -2.66
CA LEU A 16 -9.69 4.06 -2.17
C LEU A 16 -8.37 4.29 -2.92
N ALA A 17 -8.42 4.49 -4.24
CA ALA A 17 -7.24 4.82 -5.04
C ALA A 17 -6.62 6.16 -4.61
N LEU A 18 -7.45 7.19 -4.37
CA LEU A 18 -6.98 8.48 -3.87
C LEU A 18 -6.38 8.35 -2.46
N PHE A 19 -7.08 7.68 -1.55
CA PHE A 19 -6.57 7.40 -0.19
C PHE A 19 -5.21 6.72 -0.23
N ARG A 20 -5.08 5.65 -1.03
CA ARG A 20 -3.84 4.92 -1.26
C ARG A 20 -2.71 5.83 -1.77
N ALA A 21 -3.02 6.67 -2.77
CA ALA A 21 -2.05 7.57 -3.37
C ALA A 21 -1.53 8.60 -2.35
N VAL A 22 -2.43 9.21 -1.58
CA VAL A 22 -2.05 10.19 -0.55
C VAL A 22 -1.24 9.55 0.56
N VAL A 23 -1.70 8.42 1.12
CA VAL A 23 -1.00 7.73 2.21
C VAL A 23 0.37 7.24 1.75
N GLY A 24 0.46 6.63 0.56
CA GLY A 24 1.72 6.18 -0.02
C GLY A 24 2.71 7.32 -0.28
N LEU A 25 2.21 8.43 -0.83
CA LEU A 25 3.04 9.62 -1.08
C LEU A 25 3.61 10.22 0.21
N VAL A 26 2.76 10.47 1.20
CA VAL A 26 3.20 11.06 2.48
C VAL A 26 4.19 10.13 3.16
N PHE A 27 3.95 8.82 3.14
CA PHE A 27 4.87 7.84 3.72
C PHE A 27 6.23 7.81 2.99
N ALA A 28 6.23 7.87 1.65
CA ALA A 28 7.46 7.97 0.86
C ALA A 28 8.22 9.28 1.14
N CYS A 29 7.53 10.40 1.35
CA CYS A 29 8.15 11.67 1.73
C CYS A 29 8.89 11.57 3.08
N HIS A 30 8.33 10.88 4.08
CA HIS A 30 9.05 10.63 5.35
C HIS A 30 10.33 9.81 5.14
N GLY A 31 10.26 8.77 4.31
CA GLY A 31 11.46 7.99 3.95
C GLY A 31 12.50 8.81 3.22
N ALA A 32 12.09 9.61 2.23
CA ALA A 32 12.99 10.48 1.49
C ALA A 32 13.64 11.55 2.39
N ALA A 33 12.86 12.16 3.28
CA ALA A 33 13.37 13.12 4.25
C ALA A 33 14.45 12.48 5.14
N SER A 34 14.17 11.29 5.66
CA SER A 34 15.08 10.60 6.58
C SER A 34 16.36 10.09 5.92
N LEU A 35 16.29 9.66 4.65
CA LEU A 35 17.44 9.09 3.93
C LEU A 35 18.29 10.15 3.23
N PHE A 36 17.68 11.22 2.70
CA PHE A 36 18.36 12.18 1.83
C PHE A 36 18.42 13.59 2.38
N GLY A 37 17.84 13.85 3.55
CA GLY A 37 17.81 15.19 4.16
C GLY A 37 16.90 16.20 3.46
N VAL A 38 16.11 15.76 2.46
CA VAL A 38 15.14 16.61 1.74
C VAL A 38 13.89 16.86 2.59
N LEU A 39 13.02 17.78 2.18
CA LEU A 39 11.75 18.06 2.86
C LEU A 39 11.88 18.38 4.36
N GLY A 40 13.01 18.95 4.77
CA GLY A 40 13.29 19.28 6.18
C GLY A 40 14.13 18.23 6.92
N GLY A 41 14.48 17.12 6.27
CA GLY A 41 15.31 16.06 6.83
C GLY A 41 14.59 15.12 7.80
N ALA A 42 15.35 14.24 8.42
CA ALA A 42 14.84 13.33 9.43
C ALA A 42 14.26 14.12 10.63
N ALA A 43 13.20 13.57 11.24
CA ALA A 43 12.52 14.23 12.35
C ALA A 43 13.50 14.65 13.45
N GLY A 44 13.43 15.93 13.85
CA GLY A 44 14.30 16.52 14.87
C GLY A 44 15.71 16.88 14.40
N THR A 45 16.07 16.74 13.12
CA THR A 45 17.45 16.97 12.63
C THR A 45 17.67 18.27 11.86
N HIS A 46 16.60 19.02 11.54
CA HIS A 46 16.68 20.27 10.75
C HIS A 46 17.46 20.13 9.43
N GLY A 47 17.12 19.12 8.63
CA GLY A 47 17.77 18.83 7.33
C GLY A 47 18.81 17.72 7.36
N GLY A 48 19.04 17.08 8.51
CA GLY A 48 19.94 15.95 8.62
C GLY A 48 19.33 14.63 8.10
N THR A 49 20.19 13.61 7.97
CA THR A 49 19.83 12.27 7.56
C THR A 49 20.06 11.26 8.67
N ILE A 50 19.39 10.11 8.59
CA ILE A 50 19.70 8.97 9.45
C ILE A 50 20.90 8.22 8.84
N PRO A 51 21.98 7.99 9.60
CA PRO A 51 23.15 7.26 9.11
C PRO A 51 22.77 5.85 8.62
N ALA A 52 23.38 5.44 7.50
CA ALA A 52 23.09 4.14 6.89
C ALA A 52 23.32 2.99 7.88
N GLY A 53 22.37 2.04 7.89
CA GLY A 53 22.41 0.86 8.76
C GLY A 53 22.04 1.09 10.22
N THR A 54 21.73 2.32 10.64
CA THR A 54 21.30 2.62 12.02
C THR A 54 19.95 1.98 12.33
N TRP A 55 19.94 1.06 13.25
CA TRP A 55 18.71 0.39 13.70
C TRP A 55 17.97 1.24 14.75
N PRO A 56 16.65 1.31 14.73
CA PRO A 56 15.73 0.83 13.67
C PRO A 56 15.49 1.88 12.57
N GLY A 57 15.92 3.11 12.78
CA GLY A 57 15.52 4.31 12.03
C GLY A 57 15.81 4.21 10.52
N TRP A 58 17.02 3.78 10.13
CA TRP A 58 17.38 3.69 8.71
C TRP A 58 16.54 2.64 7.97
N TYR A 59 16.32 1.49 8.58
CA TYR A 59 15.49 0.43 7.99
C TYR A 59 14.03 0.87 7.86
N ALA A 60 13.50 1.57 8.88
CA ALA A 60 12.18 2.17 8.80
C ALA A 60 12.10 3.19 7.66
N ALA A 61 13.11 4.04 7.48
CA ALA A 61 13.16 5.02 6.40
C ALA A 61 13.19 4.37 5.01
N VAL A 62 13.91 3.25 4.83
CA VAL A 62 13.89 2.46 3.58
C VAL A 62 12.50 1.87 3.34
N ILE A 63 11.86 1.29 4.35
CA ILE A 63 10.49 0.76 4.23
C ILE A 63 9.52 1.90 3.89
N GLN A 64 9.68 3.07 4.50
CA GLN A 64 8.85 4.25 4.23
C GLN A 64 8.98 4.69 2.77
N LEU A 65 10.19 4.79 2.24
CA LEU A 65 10.40 5.24 0.86
C LEU A 65 9.92 4.20 -0.14
N VAL A 66 10.40 2.96 -0.04
CA VAL A 66 10.09 1.89 -1.00
C VAL A 66 8.64 1.43 -0.86
N GLY A 67 8.19 1.14 0.36
CA GLY A 67 6.82 0.72 0.64
C GLY A 67 5.81 1.81 0.25
N GLY A 68 6.11 3.08 0.58
CA GLY A 68 5.29 4.21 0.18
C GLY A 68 5.18 4.37 -1.34
N ALA A 69 6.29 4.23 -2.07
CA ALA A 69 6.29 4.28 -3.53
C ALA A 69 5.49 3.11 -4.15
N LEU A 70 5.64 1.90 -3.66
CA LEU A 70 4.87 0.73 -4.11
C LEU A 70 3.37 0.92 -3.87
N VAL A 71 2.99 1.39 -2.69
CA VAL A 71 1.59 1.69 -2.35
C VAL A 71 1.07 2.83 -3.23
N LEU A 72 1.81 3.91 -3.41
CA LEU A 72 1.45 5.03 -4.28
C LEU A 72 1.12 4.55 -5.70
N LEU A 73 1.96 3.72 -6.28
CA LEU A 73 1.79 3.19 -7.63
C LEU A 73 0.72 2.09 -7.72
N GLY A 74 0.37 1.47 -6.61
CA GLY A 74 -0.53 0.32 -6.60
C GLY A 74 0.13 -0.95 -7.12
N LEU A 75 1.41 -1.14 -6.82
CA LEU A 75 2.20 -2.31 -7.20
C LEU A 75 2.49 -3.16 -5.97
N GLY A 76 2.03 -4.41 -5.97
CA GLY A 76 2.15 -5.29 -4.82
C GLY A 76 1.52 -4.70 -3.55
N THR A 77 0.44 -3.92 -3.68
CA THR A 77 -0.09 -3.03 -2.64
C THR A 77 -0.30 -3.74 -1.31
N ARG A 78 -0.87 -4.95 -1.32
CA ARG A 78 -1.18 -5.66 -0.07
C ARG A 78 0.08 -6.06 0.70
N ALA A 79 1.11 -6.54 -0.01
CA ALA A 79 2.37 -6.94 0.60
C ALA A 79 3.15 -5.72 1.12
N ALA A 80 3.24 -4.66 0.30
CA ALA A 80 3.89 -3.41 0.70
C ALA A 80 3.19 -2.77 1.91
N ALA A 81 1.86 -2.74 1.91
CA ALA A 81 1.06 -2.22 3.00
C ALA A 81 1.22 -3.04 4.28
N LEU A 82 1.31 -4.37 4.19
CA LEU A 82 1.54 -5.22 5.36
C LEU A 82 2.89 -4.93 6.02
N VAL A 83 3.96 -4.82 5.22
CA VAL A 83 5.30 -4.48 5.71
C VAL A 83 5.32 -3.07 6.31
N ALA A 84 4.71 -2.09 5.64
CA ALA A 84 4.61 -0.72 6.12
C ALA A 84 3.84 -0.62 7.45
N SER A 85 2.68 -1.31 7.54
CA SER A 85 1.88 -1.38 8.77
C SER A 85 2.68 -1.99 9.93
N GLY A 86 3.37 -3.11 9.69
CA GLY A 86 4.22 -3.76 10.69
C GLY A 86 5.38 -2.87 11.15
N SER A 87 6.02 -2.15 10.24
CA SER A 87 7.08 -1.19 10.57
C SER A 87 6.57 -0.06 11.46
N MET A 88 5.37 0.44 11.22
CA MET A 88 4.75 1.51 12.02
C MET A 88 4.27 1.00 13.38
N ALA A 89 3.74 -0.23 13.45
CA ALA A 89 3.44 -0.88 14.72
C ALA A 89 4.72 -1.02 15.58
N TYR A 90 5.81 -1.50 14.97
CA TYR A 90 7.11 -1.59 15.65
C TYR A 90 7.58 -0.21 16.16
N ALA A 91 7.52 0.82 15.30
CA ALA A 91 7.91 2.17 15.69
C ALA A 91 7.09 2.68 16.89
N TYR A 92 5.78 2.41 16.91
CA TYR A 92 4.93 2.79 18.03
C TYR A 92 5.32 2.05 19.32
N PHE A 93 5.37 0.73 19.30
CA PHE A 93 5.60 -0.07 20.52
C PHE A 93 7.02 0.01 21.03
N ASP A 94 8.02 0.07 20.14
CA ASP A 94 9.44 0.04 20.55
C ASP A 94 10.01 1.42 20.83
N VAL A 95 9.55 2.48 20.13
CA VAL A 95 10.10 3.82 20.26
C VAL A 95 9.17 4.72 21.08
N HIS A 96 7.90 4.85 20.68
CA HIS A 96 6.99 5.85 21.26
C HIS A 96 6.40 5.40 22.59
N GLN A 97 5.92 4.15 22.70
CA GLN A 97 5.26 3.66 23.91
C GLN A 97 6.19 3.61 25.14
N ARG A 98 7.50 3.58 24.93
CA ARG A 98 8.49 3.67 26.01
C ARG A 98 8.50 5.03 26.72
N VAL A 99 7.99 6.07 26.05
CA VAL A 99 7.93 7.44 26.60
C VAL A 99 6.65 7.63 27.42
N ALA A 100 5.51 7.25 26.85
CA ALA A 100 4.19 7.28 27.53
C ALA A 100 3.24 6.30 26.86
N LEU A 101 2.11 5.98 27.53
CA LEU A 101 1.14 5.00 27.04
C LEU A 101 0.32 5.55 25.85
N TRP A 102 -0.09 6.81 25.92
CA TRP A 102 -1.02 7.37 24.94
C TRP A 102 -0.29 8.03 23.75
N PRO A 103 -0.76 7.80 22.52
CA PRO A 103 -0.13 8.37 21.31
C PRO A 103 0.03 9.89 21.35
N ILE A 104 -0.94 10.60 21.90
CA ILE A 104 -0.92 12.07 22.02
C ILE A 104 0.18 12.57 22.99
N GLU A 105 0.52 11.77 24.00
CA GLU A 105 1.53 12.11 25.00
C GLU A 105 2.94 11.75 24.54
N ASN A 106 3.07 10.71 23.70
CA ASN A 106 4.36 10.17 23.28
C ASN A 106 4.75 10.56 21.84
N GLY A 107 3.94 11.38 21.16
CA GLY A 107 4.16 11.76 19.76
C GLY A 107 4.00 10.62 18.75
N GLY A 108 3.38 9.50 19.16
CA GLY A 108 3.19 8.32 18.34
C GLY A 108 1.90 8.30 17.50
N GLU A 109 1.19 9.43 17.40
CA GLU A 109 -0.05 9.51 16.62
C GLU A 109 0.16 9.15 15.15
N LEU A 110 1.24 9.66 14.56
CA LEU A 110 1.55 9.42 13.16
C LEU A 110 1.86 7.93 12.85
N PRO A 111 2.73 7.23 13.59
CA PRO A 111 2.90 5.80 13.46
C PRO A 111 1.60 5.01 13.61
N VAL A 112 0.75 5.35 14.59
CA VAL A 112 -0.54 4.69 14.78
C VAL A 112 -1.44 4.89 13.57
N LEU A 113 -1.60 6.12 13.07
CA LEU A 113 -2.42 6.42 11.91
C LEU A 113 -1.93 5.70 10.66
N PHE A 114 -0.63 5.69 10.38
CA PHE A 114 -0.06 4.97 9.26
C PHE A 114 -0.24 3.44 9.41
N CYS A 115 -0.02 2.90 10.60
CA CYS A 115 -0.23 1.48 10.87
C CYS A 115 -1.65 1.04 10.44
N TRP A 116 -2.68 1.74 10.92
CA TRP A 116 -4.07 1.41 10.61
C TRP A 116 -4.46 1.74 9.16
N ALA A 117 -3.95 2.82 8.59
CA ALA A 117 -4.17 3.16 7.18
C ALA A 117 -3.63 2.09 6.24
N PHE A 118 -2.42 1.60 6.48
CA PHE A 118 -1.85 0.50 5.70
C PHE A 118 -2.55 -0.82 5.97
N LEU A 119 -2.93 -1.10 7.22
CA LEU A 119 -3.70 -2.30 7.53
C LEU A 119 -5.04 -2.32 6.78
N LEU A 120 -5.72 -1.19 6.68
CA LEU A 120 -6.91 -1.06 5.84
C LEU A 120 -6.63 -1.46 4.38
N LEU A 121 -5.51 -0.99 3.80
CA LEU A 121 -5.12 -1.32 2.43
C LEU A 121 -4.77 -2.81 2.23
N VAL A 122 -4.28 -3.51 3.26
CA VAL A 122 -4.08 -4.97 3.20
C VAL A 122 -5.38 -5.69 2.89
N PHE A 123 -6.48 -5.29 3.54
CA PHE A 123 -7.79 -5.94 3.38
C PHE A 123 -8.55 -5.43 2.16
N THR A 124 -8.57 -4.13 1.92
CA THR A 124 -9.33 -3.51 0.82
C THR A 124 -8.64 -3.64 -0.53
N GLY A 125 -7.31 -3.73 -0.54
CA GLY A 125 -6.51 -3.76 -1.76
C GLY A 125 -6.24 -2.38 -2.35
N ALA A 126 -5.82 -2.35 -3.62
CA ALA A 126 -5.30 -1.15 -4.28
C ALA A 126 -6.36 -0.16 -4.78
N GLY A 127 -7.63 -0.58 -4.92
CA GLY A 127 -8.67 0.22 -5.55
C GLY A 127 -8.47 0.39 -7.07
N ALA A 128 -9.04 1.44 -7.63
CA ALA A 128 -8.88 1.79 -9.05
C ALA A 128 -7.45 2.26 -9.38
N PHE A 129 -7.12 2.29 -10.67
CA PHE A 129 -5.83 2.82 -11.20
C PHE A 129 -4.57 2.20 -10.58
N ALA A 130 -4.63 0.93 -10.16
CA ALA A 130 -3.47 0.21 -9.67
C ALA A 130 -2.65 -0.40 -10.81
N VAL A 131 -1.32 -0.34 -10.70
CA VAL A 131 -0.41 -0.99 -11.67
C VAL A 131 -0.65 -2.50 -11.70
N ASP A 132 -0.93 -3.13 -10.56
CA ASP A 132 -1.27 -4.55 -10.49
C ASP A 132 -2.46 -4.91 -11.40
N GLY A 133 -3.50 -4.06 -11.43
CA GLY A 133 -4.65 -4.25 -12.30
C GLY A 133 -4.33 -4.13 -13.79
N LEU A 134 -3.39 -3.26 -14.17
CA LEU A 134 -2.92 -3.13 -15.54
C LEU A 134 -2.10 -4.36 -15.97
N LEU A 135 -1.25 -4.86 -15.08
CA LEU A 135 -0.44 -6.05 -15.33
C LEU A 135 -1.31 -7.31 -15.48
N ALA A 136 -2.31 -7.49 -14.63
CA ALA A 136 -3.25 -8.60 -14.70
C ALA A 136 -4.00 -8.62 -16.05
N ARG A 137 -4.55 -7.47 -16.48
CA ARG A 137 -5.24 -7.36 -17.77
C ARG A 137 -4.34 -7.71 -18.97
N ARG A 138 -3.05 -7.35 -18.91
CA ARG A 138 -2.09 -7.72 -19.96
C ARG A 138 -1.78 -9.21 -19.97
N ALA A 139 -1.74 -9.85 -18.81
CA ALA A 139 -1.54 -11.29 -18.69
C ALA A 139 -2.73 -12.08 -19.27
N ASP A 140 -3.96 -11.67 -18.94
CA ASP A 140 -5.19 -12.29 -19.46
C ASP A 140 -5.33 -12.15 -20.98
N GLY A 141 -4.95 -10.99 -21.56
CA GLY A 141 -4.93 -10.76 -23.00
C GLY A 141 -3.83 -11.54 -23.74
N ARG A 142 -2.90 -12.15 -23.03
CA ARG A 142 -1.83 -13.02 -23.58
C ARG A 142 -2.13 -14.50 -23.46
N ALA A 143 -3.19 -14.92 -22.71
CA ALA A 143 -3.58 -16.32 -22.63
C ALA A 143 -3.93 -16.82 -24.03
N PRO A 144 -3.30 -17.90 -24.56
CA PRO A 144 -3.71 -18.49 -25.83
C PRO A 144 -5.15 -18.93 -25.68
N SER A 145 -6.01 -18.55 -26.64
CA SER A 145 -7.35 -19.12 -26.75
C SER A 145 -7.19 -20.63 -26.79
N ALA A 146 -7.78 -21.32 -25.80
CA ALA A 146 -7.79 -22.76 -25.78
C ALA A 146 -8.36 -23.26 -27.14
N PRO A 147 -7.75 -24.28 -27.79
CA PRO A 147 -8.27 -24.79 -29.03
C PRO A 147 -9.71 -25.24 -28.80
N GLU A 148 -10.60 -24.67 -29.59
CA GLU A 148 -12.01 -25.04 -29.65
C GLU A 148 -12.08 -26.55 -29.83
N GLN A 149 -12.49 -27.28 -28.80
CA GLN A 149 -12.71 -28.70 -28.87
C GLN A 149 -13.89 -28.90 -29.83
N THR A 150 -13.58 -29.23 -31.08
CA THR A 150 -14.53 -29.70 -32.05
C THR A 150 -15.26 -30.90 -31.42
N ALA A 151 -16.51 -30.68 -31.08
CA ALA A 151 -17.40 -31.73 -30.58
C ALA A 151 -17.41 -32.90 -31.60
N PRO A 152 -17.24 -34.15 -31.16
CA PRO A 152 -17.32 -35.29 -32.08
C PRO A 152 -18.71 -35.34 -32.69
N ASP A 153 -18.75 -35.39 -34.02
CA ASP A 153 -19.93 -35.52 -34.87
C ASP A 153 -20.75 -36.74 -34.42
N ARG A 154 -21.92 -36.49 -33.84
CA ARG A 154 -22.91 -37.49 -33.46
C ARG A 154 -23.82 -37.87 -34.63
N ALA A 155 -23.25 -38.02 -35.83
CA ALA A 155 -24.00 -38.42 -37.02
C ALA A 155 -23.54 -39.79 -37.50
N ALA A 156 -23.65 -40.84 -36.69
CA ALA A 156 -23.58 -42.25 -37.19
C ALA A 156 -24.12 -43.23 -36.16
N ALA A 157 -25.44 -43.20 -35.89
CA ALA A 157 -26.12 -44.28 -35.20
C ALA A 157 -27.63 -44.28 -35.54
N THR A 158 -28.00 -44.42 -36.81
CA THR A 158 -29.30 -44.93 -37.23
C THR A 158 -29.12 -45.71 -38.54
N ALA A 159 -28.83 -47.00 -38.44
CA ALA A 159 -29.11 -48.02 -39.41
C ALA A 159 -29.31 -49.35 -38.69
#